data_7cdbb5e8a5bc9da77a7138541d02d4ed
#
_entry.id   7cdbb5e8a5bc9da77a7138541d02d4ed
#
_cell.length_a   1.000
_cell.length_b   1.000
_cell.length_c   1.000
_cell.angle_alpha   90.00
_cell.angle_beta   90.00
_cell.angle_gamma   90.00
#
_symmetry.space_group_name_H-M   'P 1'
#
loop_
_entity.id
_entity.type
_entity.pdbx_description
1 polymer ?
#
loop_
_entity_poly.entity_id
_entity_poly.type
_entity_poly.pdbx_seq_one_letter_code
_entity_poly.pdbx_strand_id
1 'polypeptide(L)'
;MHQLLLTASTGGVELDFPAWLRITHFINFIMMGFLIRSGWEVLASHPRLYWNNHCTPGSEWIKFTKDKVPTTPGAFTARDDQRTLSPLISLPGKAQIGLGRAWHALVTVIWIVNGLVYVSLLFLTGQWRRIVPTSWDIIPQAWESIQIYAGFQIPSIEHFQPYDALQQIMYFTVVFIVAPLMIATGPIMSPAFCGRFPGYVRLFRNRQTARSIHFLGMAFYCVFTVIHVALVFVVHPQYNIAHMMLNKPYNEVDAAQFAQAVTMLIGGIVFAVALWIFASYWSLRDLRFTQTFIWGLTQPIRNVLLDRITSRQVQKKTFTDADISPFHWVNTRPPTERESTEWNRLKEHEFVDYRLELGGLVKESKSLSIDELKQLGKEVNITMHTCMQGWTGIAKWEGVRLRDVLALVEKTDEARYVMVTSFGHVSHTYDGRPTEPYYECLDISMAMEDETILAWGMNDKPLPDVYGGPLRLRADSMHGYKMVKWVQKIEWIKDYHDVGDGQGGSREDSGLQHFDARA
;
A
#
# COMPACT_ATOMS: atom_id res chain seq x y z
N MET A 1 -0.03 -41.48 29.22
CA MET A 1 1.08 -41.44 28.24
C MET A 1 1.13 -40.09 27.48
N HIS A 2 0.01 -39.50 27.10
CA HIS A 2 -0.05 -38.17 26.42
C HIS A 2 0.44 -36.98 27.28
N GLN A 3 0.13 -36.95 28.57
CA GLN A 3 0.63 -35.88 29.48
C GLN A 3 2.17 -35.94 29.64
N LEU A 4 2.77 -37.10 29.61
CA LEU A 4 4.23 -37.29 29.66
C LEU A 4 4.94 -36.80 28.38
N LEU A 5 4.29 -36.86 27.22
CA LEU A 5 4.89 -36.42 25.95
C LEU A 5 4.92 -34.90 25.80
N LEU A 6 3.91 -34.19 26.29
CA LEU A 6 3.87 -32.72 26.23
C LEU A 6 4.70 -32.06 27.32
N THR A 7 4.77 -32.61 28.52
CA THR A 7 5.75 -32.22 29.54
C THR A 7 7.19 -32.46 29.07
N ALA A 8 7.43 -33.49 28.26
CA ALA A 8 8.72 -33.71 27.63
C ALA A 8 9.04 -32.68 26.54
N SER A 9 8.04 -32.22 25.74
CA SER A 9 8.23 -31.21 24.70
C SER A 9 8.40 -29.80 25.25
N THR A 10 7.77 -29.45 26.37
CA THR A 10 7.90 -28.14 27.03
C THR A 10 9.09 -28.03 27.98
N GLY A 11 9.79 -29.17 28.24
CA GLY A 11 10.93 -29.22 29.17
C GLY A 11 10.60 -28.76 30.59
N GLY A 12 9.36 -28.99 31.05
CA GLY A 12 8.91 -28.65 32.40
C GLY A 12 8.57 -27.19 32.62
N VAL A 13 8.51 -26.37 31.57
CA VAL A 13 8.07 -24.97 31.69
C VAL A 13 6.55 -24.91 31.86
N GLU A 14 6.09 -24.32 32.91
CA GLU A 14 4.68 -24.05 33.15
C GLU A 14 4.15 -23.09 32.08
N LEU A 15 3.16 -23.49 31.29
CA LEU A 15 2.57 -22.70 30.21
C LEU A 15 1.47 -21.78 30.76
N ASP A 16 1.85 -20.82 31.59
CA ASP A 16 0.98 -19.77 32.07
C ASP A 16 0.72 -18.68 30.97
N PHE A 17 -0.23 -17.79 31.21
CA PHE A 17 -0.55 -16.67 30.34
C PHE A 17 -0.13 -15.35 30.99
N PRO A 18 1.17 -15.01 31.04
CA PRO A 18 1.67 -13.83 31.73
C PRO A 18 1.11 -12.55 31.10
N ALA A 19 1.12 -11.45 31.88
CA ALA A 19 0.52 -10.19 31.44
C ALA A 19 1.06 -9.69 30.10
N TRP A 20 2.37 -9.83 29.86
CA TRP A 20 2.96 -9.41 28.58
C TRP A 20 2.39 -10.17 27.39
N LEU A 21 2.12 -11.47 27.51
CA LEU A 21 1.50 -12.28 26.45
C LEU A 21 0.08 -11.80 26.15
N ARG A 22 -0.72 -11.57 27.21
CA ARG A 22 -2.11 -11.11 27.08
C ARG A 22 -2.19 -9.71 26.47
N ILE A 23 -1.31 -8.79 26.86
CA ILE A 23 -1.23 -7.43 26.35
C ILE A 23 -0.81 -7.42 24.87
N THR A 24 0.28 -8.11 24.52
CA THR A 24 0.77 -8.16 23.14
C THR A 24 -0.23 -8.85 22.22
N HIS A 25 -0.93 -9.88 22.70
CA HIS A 25 -2.01 -10.54 21.96
C HIS A 25 -3.21 -9.59 21.74
N PHE A 26 -3.61 -8.82 22.72
CA PHE A 26 -4.70 -7.85 22.59
C PHE A 26 -4.35 -6.72 21.61
N ILE A 27 -3.13 -6.18 21.71
CA ILE A 27 -2.63 -5.22 20.72
C ILE A 27 -2.64 -5.84 19.30
N ASN A 28 -2.16 -7.08 19.17
CA ASN A 28 -2.18 -7.79 17.88
C ASN A 28 -3.61 -7.95 17.33
N PHE A 29 -4.59 -8.26 18.17
CA PHE A 29 -6.00 -8.34 17.76
C PHE A 29 -6.49 -7.01 17.19
N ILE A 30 -6.22 -5.88 17.86
CA ILE A 30 -6.59 -4.56 17.37
C ILE A 30 -5.88 -4.25 16.03
N MET A 31 -4.56 -4.47 15.96
CA MET A 31 -3.76 -4.15 14.79
C MET A 31 -4.13 -5.03 13.58
N MET A 32 -4.44 -6.31 13.80
CA MET A 32 -4.85 -7.22 12.75
C MET A 32 -6.16 -6.76 12.07
N GLY A 33 -7.14 -6.30 12.84
CA GLY A 33 -8.37 -5.72 12.28
C GLY A 33 -8.10 -4.47 11.44
N PHE A 34 -7.19 -3.60 11.86
CA PHE A 34 -6.77 -2.46 11.06
C PHE A 34 -6.01 -2.86 9.79
N LEU A 35 -5.06 -3.81 9.87
CA LEU A 35 -4.27 -4.27 8.74
C LEU A 35 -5.13 -4.93 7.66
N ILE A 36 -6.04 -5.82 8.06
CA ILE A 36 -6.95 -6.49 7.13
C ILE A 36 -7.83 -5.45 6.43
N ARG A 37 -8.44 -4.52 7.18
CA ARG A 37 -9.34 -3.50 6.63
C ARG A 37 -8.61 -2.52 5.70
N SER A 38 -7.42 -2.05 6.07
CA SER A 38 -6.61 -1.20 5.20
C SER A 38 -6.07 -1.96 3.98
N GLY A 39 -5.74 -3.24 4.13
CA GLY A 39 -5.37 -4.12 3.04
C GLY A 39 -6.50 -4.28 2.00
N TRP A 40 -7.75 -4.43 2.44
CA TRP A 40 -8.92 -4.45 1.56
C TRP A 40 -9.12 -3.13 0.82
N GLU A 41 -8.91 -1.98 1.47
CA GLU A 41 -8.98 -0.67 0.81
C GLU A 41 -7.94 -0.53 -0.30
N VAL A 42 -6.70 -0.94 -0.02
CA VAL A 42 -5.61 -0.93 -1.01
C VAL A 42 -5.89 -1.89 -2.17
N LEU A 43 -6.37 -3.11 -1.89
CA LEU A 43 -6.71 -4.10 -2.91
C LEU A 43 -7.87 -3.64 -3.80
N ALA A 44 -8.89 -3.02 -3.21
CA ALA A 44 -10.08 -2.53 -3.92
C ALA A 44 -9.76 -1.47 -4.99
N SER A 45 -8.62 -0.80 -4.88
CA SER A 45 -8.19 0.21 -5.85
C SER A 45 -7.76 -0.38 -7.19
N HIS A 46 -7.27 -1.63 -7.20
CA HIS A 46 -7.02 -2.44 -8.39
C HIS A 46 -7.20 -3.90 -8.03
N PRO A 47 -8.43 -4.42 -8.13
CA PRO A 47 -8.82 -5.71 -7.58
C PRO A 47 -8.41 -6.89 -8.48
N ARG A 48 -7.19 -6.83 -9.00
CA ARG A 48 -6.57 -7.83 -9.89
C ARG A 48 -5.15 -8.10 -9.44
N LEU A 49 -4.72 -9.35 -9.47
CA LEU A 49 -3.40 -9.79 -9.04
C LEU A 49 -2.70 -10.57 -10.15
N TYR A 50 -1.40 -10.29 -10.31
CA TYR A 50 -0.58 -10.80 -11.41
C TYR A 50 0.71 -11.40 -10.87
N TRP A 51 1.35 -12.27 -11.67
CA TRP A 51 2.68 -12.81 -11.40
C TRP A 51 3.81 -12.06 -12.14
N ASN A 52 3.47 -11.05 -12.96
CA ASN A 52 4.43 -10.25 -13.73
C ASN A 52 4.08 -8.77 -13.71
N ASN A 53 5.06 -7.93 -14.06
CA ASN A 53 4.93 -6.46 -14.02
C ASN A 53 4.12 -5.87 -15.19
N HIS A 54 3.66 -6.67 -16.14
CA HIS A 54 2.90 -6.14 -17.29
C HIS A 54 1.45 -5.82 -16.96
N CYS A 55 0.89 -6.48 -15.95
CA CYS A 55 -0.52 -6.31 -15.53
C CYS A 55 -1.49 -6.34 -16.71
N THR A 56 -1.25 -7.21 -17.70
CA THR A 56 -2.08 -7.32 -18.90
C THR A 56 -3.44 -7.90 -18.53
N PRO A 57 -4.56 -7.24 -18.90
CA PRO A 57 -5.89 -7.79 -18.69
C PRO A 57 -6.03 -9.19 -19.27
N GLY A 58 -6.62 -10.13 -18.51
CA GLY A 58 -6.73 -11.54 -18.88
C GLY A 58 -5.56 -12.41 -18.43
N SER A 59 -4.45 -11.82 -17.94
CA SER A 59 -3.31 -12.57 -17.36
C SER A 59 -3.30 -12.58 -15.82
N GLU A 60 -4.32 -12.02 -15.18
CA GLU A 60 -4.50 -12.09 -13.74
C GLU A 60 -4.77 -13.53 -13.28
N TRP A 61 -4.06 -13.97 -12.23
CA TRP A 61 -4.29 -15.29 -11.64
C TRP A 61 -5.52 -15.31 -10.72
N ILE A 62 -5.90 -14.13 -10.17
CA ILE A 62 -7.14 -13.90 -9.42
C ILE A 62 -7.62 -12.47 -9.62
N LYS A 63 -8.92 -12.29 -9.64
CA LYS A 63 -9.58 -10.98 -9.71
C LYS A 63 -10.86 -10.95 -8.87
N PHE A 64 -11.14 -9.81 -8.26
CA PHE A 64 -12.33 -9.54 -7.45
C PHE A 64 -13.32 -8.61 -8.18
N THR A 65 -13.34 -8.71 -9.48
CA THR A 65 -14.22 -7.94 -10.38
C THR A 65 -14.73 -8.83 -11.50
N LYS A 66 -15.94 -8.56 -11.96
CA LYS A 66 -16.53 -9.22 -13.15
C LYS A 66 -16.26 -8.43 -14.42
N ASP A 67 -15.72 -7.22 -14.31
CA ASP A 67 -15.53 -6.33 -15.45
C ASP A 67 -14.48 -6.88 -16.41
N LYS A 68 -14.83 -6.80 -17.70
CA LYS A 68 -13.93 -7.10 -18.80
C LYS A 68 -13.26 -5.81 -19.26
N VAL A 69 -11.94 -5.82 -19.39
CA VAL A 69 -11.17 -4.67 -19.87
C VAL A 69 -11.06 -4.77 -21.39
N PRO A 70 -11.60 -3.80 -22.15
CA PRO A 70 -11.42 -3.76 -23.58
C PRO A 70 -9.94 -3.57 -23.96
N THR A 71 -9.56 -4.06 -25.13
CA THR A 71 -8.19 -3.87 -25.66
C THR A 71 -7.93 -2.46 -26.13
N THR A 72 -8.99 -1.67 -26.42
CA THR A 72 -8.86 -0.26 -26.81
C THR A 72 -8.48 0.59 -25.61
N PRO A 73 -7.28 1.23 -25.61
CA PRO A 73 -6.85 2.08 -24.52
C PRO A 73 -7.84 3.23 -24.26
N GLY A 74 -8.14 3.49 -22.99
CA GLY A 74 -9.03 4.57 -22.57
C GLY A 74 -10.52 4.26 -22.59
N ALA A 75 -10.97 3.21 -23.27
CA ALA A 75 -12.37 2.78 -23.23
C ALA A 75 -12.78 2.34 -21.81
N PHE A 76 -11.85 1.68 -21.10
CA PHE A 76 -11.96 1.34 -19.68
C PHE A 76 -10.66 1.76 -18.97
N THR A 77 -10.78 2.46 -17.86
CA THR A 77 -9.64 2.99 -17.11
C THR A 77 -9.42 2.22 -15.81
N ALA A 78 -8.25 2.35 -15.23
CA ALA A 78 -7.95 1.78 -13.92
C ALA A 78 -8.85 2.34 -12.81
N ARG A 79 -9.45 3.52 -13.04
CA ARG A 79 -10.44 4.12 -12.15
C ARG A 79 -11.80 3.44 -12.24
N ASP A 80 -12.22 3.04 -13.45
CA ASP A 80 -13.46 2.28 -13.63
C ASP A 80 -13.37 0.89 -12.99
N ASP A 81 -12.15 0.35 -12.87
CA ASP A 81 -11.85 -0.93 -12.20
C ASP A 81 -11.89 -0.83 -10.66
N GLN A 82 -11.73 0.38 -10.11
CA GLN A 82 -11.71 0.62 -8.66
C GLN A 82 -13.06 0.28 -8.01
N ARG A 83 -13.01 -0.39 -6.85
CA ARG A 83 -14.20 -0.75 -6.07
C ARG A 83 -14.34 0.14 -4.85
N THR A 84 -15.57 0.52 -4.56
CA THR A 84 -15.90 1.26 -3.35
C THR A 84 -16.39 0.28 -2.29
N LEU A 85 -15.62 0.14 -1.22
CA LEU A 85 -15.97 -0.72 -0.10
C LEU A 85 -16.59 0.07 1.04
N SER A 86 -17.45 -0.61 1.82
CA SER A 86 -18.04 -0.05 3.03
C SER A 86 -16.96 0.25 4.08
N PRO A 87 -17.07 1.36 4.85
CA PRO A 87 -16.22 1.63 6.01
C PRO A 87 -16.24 0.55 7.09
N LEU A 88 -17.19 -0.37 7.08
CA LEU A 88 -17.21 -1.52 7.98
C LEU A 88 -16.19 -2.59 7.58
N ILE A 89 -15.94 -2.74 6.28
CA ILE A 89 -15.05 -3.78 5.72
C ILE A 89 -13.64 -3.23 5.48
N SER A 90 -13.54 -1.97 5.02
CA SER A 90 -12.27 -1.33 4.68
C SER A 90 -11.96 -0.13 5.57
N LEU A 91 -10.70 0.31 5.57
CA LEU A 91 -10.23 1.45 6.34
C LEU A 91 -9.47 2.40 5.38
N PRO A 92 -9.94 3.65 5.22
CA PRO A 92 -11.13 4.23 5.84
C PRO A 92 -12.45 3.84 5.15
N GLY A 93 -12.41 3.29 3.95
CA GLY A 93 -13.55 3.00 3.09
C GLY A 93 -13.81 4.10 2.06
N LYS A 94 -14.83 3.90 1.21
CA LYS A 94 -15.27 4.85 0.17
C LYS A 94 -14.20 5.20 -0.86
N ALA A 95 -13.36 4.24 -1.23
CA ALA A 95 -12.30 4.38 -2.24
C ALA A 95 -11.24 5.45 -1.91
N GLN A 96 -10.89 5.59 -0.62
CA GLN A 96 -9.87 6.51 -0.12
C GLN A 96 -8.49 5.84 -0.03
N ILE A 97 -7.92 5.46 -1.17
CA ILE A 97 -6.66 4.70 -1.22
C ILE A 97 -5.49 5.43 -0.53
N GLY A 98 -5.42 6.76 -0.62
CA GLY A 98 -4.34 7.54 0.01
C GLY A 98 -4.31 7.30 1.51
N LEU A 99 -5.43 7.53 2.19
CA LEU A 99 -5.57 7.28 3.62
C LEU A 99 -5.48 5.78 3.95
N GLY A 100 -6.02 4.89 3.10
CA GLY A 100 -5.89 3.45 3.28
C GLY A 100 -4.42 3.01 3.37
N ARG A 101 -3.57 3.52 2.49
CA ARG A 101 -2.12 3.26 2.51
C ARG A 101 -1.44 3.87 3.73
N ALA A 102 -1.82 5.10 4.09
CA ALA A 102 -1.27 5.78 5.26
C ALA A 102 -1.58 5.01 6.55
N TRP A 103 -2.84 4.59 6.74
CA TRP A 103 -3.24 3.72 7.84
C TRP A 103 -2.49 2.40 7.83
N HIS A 104 -2.38 1.75 6.66
CA HIS A 104 -1.67 0.48 6.54
C HIS A 104 -0.20 0.61 6.97
N ALA A 105 0.48 1.67 6.55
CA ALA A 105 1.87 1.94 6.94
C ALA A 105 2.01 2.19 8.45
N LEU A 106 1.18 3.06 9.04
CA LEU A 106 1.21 3.36 10.47
C LEU A 106 0.98 2.11 11.33
N VAL A 107 -0.09 1.37 11.01
CA VAL A 107 -0.46 0.17 11.77
C VAL A 107 0.59 -0.93 11.61
N THR A 108 1.21 -1.05 10.43
CA THR A 108 2.31 -2.00 10.19
C THR A 108 3.49 -1.72 11.13
N VAL A 109 3.87 -0.45 11.33
CA VAL A 109 4.95 -0.10 12.26
C VAL A 109 4.60 -0.55 13.68
N ILE A 110 3.40 -0.22 14.15
CA ILE A 110 2.94 -0.61 15.49
C ILE A 110 2.91 -2.14 15.63
N TRP A 111 2.41 -2.84 14.61
CA TRP A 111 2.33 -4.30 14.59
C TRP A 111 3.71 -4.96 14.61
N ILE A 112 4.69 -4.44 13.84
CA ILE A 112 6.08 -4.93 13.86
C ILE A 112 6.71 -4.72 15.24
N VAL A 113 6.57 -3.55 15.83
CA VAL A 113 7.12 -3.27 17.17
C VAL A 113 6.52 -4.21 18.21
N ASN A 114 5.18 -4.38 18.19
CA ASN A 114 4.50 -5.33 19.08
C ASN A 114 4.98 -6.77 18.86
N GLY A 115 5.16 -7.18 17.59
CA GLY A 115 5.67 -8.50 17.24
C GLY A 115 7.11 -8.73 17.72
N LEU A 116 7.99 -7.72 17.59
CA LEU A 116 9.35 -7.80 18.10
C LEU A 116 9.38 -7.92 19.62
N VAL A 117 8.56 -7.14 20.34
CA VAL A 117 8.40 -7.25 21.79
C VAL A 117 7.91 -8.66 22.16
N TYR A 118 6.86 -9.14 21.50
CA TYR A 118 6.32 -10.49 21.71
C TYR A 118 7.38 -11.58 21.53
N VAL A 119 8.07 -11.61 20.38
CA VAL A 119 9.09 -12.62 20.08
C VAL A 119 10.26 -12.52 21.06
N SER A 120 10.72 -11.30 21.39
CA SER A 120 11.79 -11.12 22.38
C SER A 120 11.43 -11.69 23.74
N LEU A 121 10.25 -11.37 24.25
CA LEU A 121 9.76 -11.87 25.54
C LEU A 121 9.52 -13.38 25.50
N LEU A 122 9.03 -13.91 24.36
CA LEU A 122 8.84 -15.33 24.17
C LEU A 122 10.15 -16.12 24.39
N PHE A 123 11.27 -15.62 23.83
CA PHE A 123 12.58 -16.25 24.03
C PHE A 123 13.19 -15.95 25.40
N LEU A 124 13.15 -14.73 25.87
CA LEU A 124 13.74 -14.32 27.15
C LEU A 124 13.09 -15.02 28.35
N THR A 125 11.80 -15.33 28.27
CA THR A 125 11.07 -16.02 29.35
C THR A 125 11.02 -17.54 29.19
N GLY A 126 11.66 -18.10 28.14
CA GLY A 126 11.61 -19.54 27.84
C GLY A 126 10.28 -20.04 27.29
N GLN A 127 9.30 -19.14 27.09
CA GLN A 127 7.95 -19.47 26.61
C GLN A 127 7.89 -19.81 25.11
N TRP A 128 9.00 -19.70 24.37
CA TRP A 128 9.09 -20.06 22.95
C TRP A 128 8.70 -21.53 22.68
N ARG A 129 8.87 -22.42 23.67
CA ARG A 129 8.56 -23.86 23.59
C ARG A 129 7.07 -24.12 23.35
N ARG A 130 6.20 -23.18 23.67
CA ARG A 130 4.75 -23.30 23.43
C ARG A 130 4.37 -23.26 21.95
N ILE A 131 5.18 -22.60 21.09
CA ILE A 131 4.88 -22.42 19.68
C ILE A 131 5.96 -22.98 18.75
N VAL A 132 7.16 -23.27 19.23
CA VAL A 132 8.24 -23.85 18.41
C VAL A 132 8.25 -25.37 18.59
N PRO A 133 7.93 -26.16 17.56
CA PRO A 133 8.00 -27.60 17.62
C PRO A 133 9.45 -28.08 17.84
N THR A 134 9.66 -28.99 18.75
CA THR A 134 11.00 -29.55 19.09
C THR A 134 11.14 -31.04 18.71
N SER A 135 10.05 -31.72 18.32
CA SER A 135 10.05 -33.11 17.87
C SER A 135 9.25 -33.28 16.58
N TRP A 136 9.66 -34.19 15.73
CA TRP A 136 8.92 -34.56 14.52
C TRP A 136 7.62 -35.33 14.82
N ASP A 137 7.44 -35.85 16.05
CA ASP A 137 6.20 -36.51 16.49
C ASP A 137 5.00 -35.56 16.49
N ILE A 138 5.25 -34.24 16.41
CA ILE A 138 4.19 -33.24 16.27
C ILE A 138 3.36 -33.42 14.99
N ILE A 139 3.94 -33.97 13.91
CA ILE A 139 3.24 -34.15 12.63
C ILE A 139 2.10 -35.17 12.75
N PRO A 140 2.32 -36.42 13.19
CA PRO A 140 1.22 -37.36 13.40
C PRO A 140 0.20 -36.87 14.44
N GLN A 141 0.65 -36.19 15.50
CA GLN A 141 -0.24 -35.61 16.52
C GLN A 141 -1.11 -34.51 15.94
N ALA A 142 -0.56 -33.63 15.08
CA ALA A 142 -1.33 -32.61 14.39
C ALA A 142 -2.36 -33.23 13.42
N TRP A 143 -2.01 -34.32 12.77
CA TRP A 143 -2.95 -35.05 11.92
C TRP A 143 -4.13 -35.62 12.73
N GLU A 144 -3.87 -36.17 13.90
CA GLU A 144 -4.91 -36.64 14.83
C GLU A 144 -5.82 -35.47 15.25
N SER A 145 -5.25 -34.29 15.59
CA SER A 145 -6.01 -33.10 15.90
C SER A 145 -6.90 -32.67 14.71
N ILE A 146 -6.38 -32.73 13.47
CA ILE A 146 -7.17 -32.43 12.26
C ILE A 146 -8.36 -33.39 12.13
N GLN A 147 -8.19 -34.67 12.37
CA GLN A 147 -9.27 -35.68 12.29
C GLN A 147 -10.37 -35.40 13.33
N ILE A 148 -9.97 -35.06 14.56
CA ILE A 148 -10.91 -34.69 15.63
C ILE A 148 -11.76 -33.49 15.22
N TYR A 149 -11.12 -32.38 14.80
CA TYR A 149 -11.83 -31.16 14.41
C TYR A 149 -12.64 -31.32 13.11
N ALA A 150 -12.14 -32.06 12.12
CA ALA A 150 -12.87 -32.35 10.89
C ALA A 150 -14.09 -33.24 11.15
N GLY A 151 -14.03 -34.12 12.17
CA GLY A 151 -15.16 -34.90 12.65
C GLY A 151 -16.16 -34.10 13.52
N PHE A 152 -15.98 -32.79 13.68
CA PHE A 152 -16.75 -31.93 14.59
C PHE A 152 -16.76 -32.46 16.04
N GLN A 153 -15.69 -33.15 16.44
CA GLN A 153 -15.55 -33.65 17.81
C GLN A 153 -14.82 -32.60 18.66
N ILE A 154 -15.25 -32.44 19.89
CA ILE A 154 -14.59 -31.59 20.88
C ILE A 154 -13.71 -32.51 21.75
N PRO A 155 -12.39 -32.23 21.88
CA PRO A 155 -11.53 -33.02 22.78
C PRO A 155 -12.12 -33.05 24.20
N SER A 156 -11.98 -34.17 24.91
CA SER A 156 -12.49 -34.24 26.29
C SER A 156 -11.74 -33.29 27.21
N ILE A 157 -12.41 -32.80 28.27
CA ILE A 157 -11.81 -31.87 29.25
C ILE A 157 -10.58 -32.44 29.93
N GLU A 158 -10.54 -33.76 30.15
CA GLU A 158 -9.40 -34.46 30.74
C GLU A 158 -8.14 -34.43 29.87
N HIS A 159 -8.33 -34.19 28.55
CA HIS A 159 -7.26 -34.08 27.55
C HIS A 159 -7.12 -32.68 27.01
N PHE A 160 -7.88 -31.72 27.54
CA PHE A 160 -7.80 -30.33 27.10
C PHE A 160 -6.43 -29.73 27.46
N GLN A 161 -5.76 -29.25 26.43
CA GLN A 161 -4.50 -28.53 26.56
C GLN A 161 -4.61 -27.20 25.83
N PRO A 162 -4.08 -26.10 26.40
CA PRO A 162 -4.13 -24.77 25.78
C PRO A 162 -3.44 -24.70 24.42
N TYR A 163 -2.60 -25.68 24.10
CA TYR A 163 -1.84 -25.77 22.84
C TYR A 163 -1.76 -27.25 22.41
N ASP A 164 -2.63 -27.67 21.51
CA ASP A 164 -2.48 -28.96 20.82
C ASP A 164 -1.41 -28.87 19.72
N ALA A 165 -1.05 -30.02 19.15
CA ALA A 165 0.00 -30.11 18.14
C ALA A 165 -0.33 -29.30 16.87
N LEU A 166 -1.58 -29.28 16.45
CA LEU A 166 -2.03 -28.48 15.29
C LEU A 166 -1.93 -26.99 15.60
N GLN A 167 -2.38 -26.55 16.76
CA GLN A 167 -2.28 -25.17 17.20
C GLN A 167 -0.81 -24.70 17.30
N GLN A 168 0.07 -25.55 17.82
CA GLN A 168 1.51 -25.25 17.90
C GLN A 168 2.11 -25.02 16.50
N ILE A 169 1.84 -25.88 15.53
CA ILE A 169 2.29 -25.73 14.14
C ILE A 169 1.71 -24.46 13.52
N MET A 170 0.42 -24.19 13.72
CA MET A 170 -0.24 -23.01 13.16
C MET A 170 0.30 -21.72 13.75
N TYR A 171 0.54 -21.66 15.06
CA TYR A 171 1.12 -20.47 15.69
C TYR A 171 2.58 -20.26 15.28
N PHE A 172 3.35 -21.34 15.15
CA PHE A 172 4.68 -21.26 14.58
C PHE A 172 4.65 -20.68 13.16
N THR A 173 3.76 -21.18 12.32
CA THR A 173 3.57 -20.71 10.94
C THR A 173 3.19 -19.23 10.91
N VAL A 174 2.25 -18.80 11.74
CA VAL A 174 1.81 -17.39 11.84
C VAL A 174 2.96 -16.48 12.23
N VAL A 175 3.70 -16.82 13.28
CA VAL A 175 4.71 -15.93 13.90
C VAL A 175 6.03 -15.97 13.15
N PHE A 176 6.51 -17.14 12.74
CA PHE A 176 7.87 -17.32 12.21
C PHE A 176 7.96 -17.51 10.70
N ILE A 177 6.83 -17.74 10.02
CA ILE A 177 6.82 -17.89 8.55
C ILE A 177 6.01 -16.76 7.91
N VAL A 178 4.73 -16.62 8.22
CA VAL A 178 3.84 -15.70 7.50
C VAL A 178 4.13 -14.25 7.91
N ALA A 179 4.33 -13.96 9.20
CA ALA A 179 4.64 -12.59 9.64
C ALA A 179 5.95 -12.05 9.02
N PRO A 180 7.09 -12.78 9.05
CA PRO A 180 8.30 -12.35 8.33
C PRO A 180 8.09 -12.22 6.83
N LEU A 181 7.30 -13.10 6.20
CA LEU A 181 6.99 -13.01 4.78
C LEU A 181 6.19 -11.74 4.44
N MET A 182 5.22 -11.36 5.27
CA MET A 182 4.46 -10.12 5.12
C MET A 182 5.37 -8.89 5.26
N ILE A 183 6.26 -8.89 6.25
CA ILE A 183 7.26 -7.83 6.46
C ILE A 183 8.22 -7.76 5.28
N ALA A 184 8.66 -8.89 4.74
CA ALA A 184 9.59 -8.95 3.61
C ALA A 184 8.96 -8.48 2.29
N THR A 185 7.69 -8.81 2.04
CA THR A 185 7.00 -8.43 0.79
C THR A 185 6.46 -7.01 0.81
N GLY A 186 6.10 -6.47 1.98
CA GLY A 186 5.51 -5.13 2.13
C GLY A 186 6.31 -3.99 1.49
N PRO A 187 7.60 -3.82 1.80
CA PRO A 187 8.43 -2.75 1.23
C PRO A 187 8.55 -2.78 -0.30
N ILE A 188 8.42 -3.96 -0.94
CA ILE A 188 8.47 -4.10 -2.40
C ILE A 188 7.27 -3.42 -3.08
N MET A 189 6.21 -3.10 -2.34
CA MET A 189 5.11 -2.30 -2.88
C MET A 189 5.52 -0.84 -3.15
N SER A 190 6.59 -0.35 -2.51
CA SER A 190 7.14 0.98 -2.74
C SER A 190 8.10 0.97 -3.95
N PRO A 191 7.87 1.81 -4.98
CA PRO A 191 8.80 1.95 -6.10
C PRO A 191 10.20 2.38 -5.65
N ALA A 192 10.32 3.25 -4.62
CA ALA A 192 11.59 3.68 -4.05
C ALA A 192 12.41 2.53 -3.50
N PHE A 193 11.75 1.68 -2.76
CA PHE A 193 12.42 0.48 -2.27
C PHE A 193 12.89 -0.40 -3.42
N CYS A 194 12.05 -0.55 -4.45
CA CYS A 194 12.41 -1.30 -5.66
C CYS A 194 13.63 -0.71 -6.37
N GLY A 195 13.69 0.61 -6.51
CA GLY A 195 14.82 1.29 -7.15
C GLY A 195 16.11 1.17 -6.36
N ARG A 196 16.02 1.25 -5.02
CA ARG A 196 17.20 1.18 -4.13
C ARG A 196 17.73 -0.24 -3.90
N PHE A 197 16.84 -1.22 -3.88
CA PHE A 197 17.16 -2.61 -3.55
C PHE A 197 16.73 -3.60 -4.65
N PRO A 198 17.18 -3.43 -5.90
CA PRO A 198 16.75 -4.30 -7.01
C PRO A 198 17.12 -5.77 -6.80
N GLY A 199 18.26 -6.04 -6.11
CA GLY A 199 18.66 -7.41 -5.73
C GLY A 199 17.66 -8.06 -4.79
N TYR A 200 17.12 -7.32 -3.82
CA TYR A 200 16.10 -7.80 -2.91
C TYR A 200 14.78 -8.11 -3.65
N VAL A 201 14.36 -7.24 -4.57
CA VAL A 201 13.16 -7.46 -5.38
C VAL A 201 13.27 -8.74 -6.21
N ARG A 202 14.47 -9.06 -6.73
CA ARG A 202 14.74 -10.29 -7.51
C ARG A 202 14.48 -11.57 -6.72
N LEU A 203 14.62 -11.59 -5.39
CA LEU A 203 14.26 -12.74 -4.54
C LEU A 203 12.78 -13.10 -4.70
N PHE A 204 11.93 -12.12 -4.97
CA PHE A 204 10.50 -12.29 -5.22
C PHE A 204 10.17 -12.18 -6.72
N ARG A 205 11.14 -12.34 -7.61
CA ARG A 205 11.07 -12.18 -9.06
C ARG A 205 10.77 -10.75 -9.49
N ASN A 206 9.67 -10.16 -9.05
CA ASN A 206 9.22 -8.82 -9.41
C ASN A 206 8.19 -8.30 -8.39
N ARG A 207 7.81 -7.01 -8.54
CA ARG A 207 6.87 -6.32 -7.66
C ARG A 207 5.47 -6.97 -7.62
N GLN A 208 4.94 -7.41 -8.75
CA GLN A 208 3.59 -8.02 -8.80
C GLN A 208 3.56 -9.40 -8.18
N THR A 209 4.63 -10.19 -8.33
CA THR A 209 4.78 -11.45 -7.60
C THR A 209 4.79 -11.21 -6.09
N ALA A 210 5.57 -10.23 -5.61
CA ALA A 210 5.57 -9.87 -4.19
C ALA A 210 4.18 -9.42 -3.71
N ARG A 211 3.45 -8.63 -4.52
CA ARG A 211 2.07 -8.22 -4.23
C ARG A 211 1.12 -9.42 -4.12
N SER A 212 1.26 -10.39 -5.00
CA SER A 212 0.45 -11.62 -4.99
C SER A 212 0.76 -12.49 -3.77
N ILE A 213 2.03 -12.62 -3.38
CA ILE A 213 2.45 -13.34 -2.18
C ILE A 213 1.94 -12.62 -0.92
N HIS A 214 2.02 -11.30 -0.87
CA HIS A 214 1.48 -10.49 0.24
C HIS A 214 -0.03 -10.69 0.40
N PHE A 215 -0.77 -10.70 -0.71
CA PHE A 215 -2.19 -11.02 -0.70
C PHE A 215 -2.48 -12.43 -0.17
N LEU A 216 -1.71 -13.45 -0.60
CA LEU A 216 -1.87 -14.81 -0.10
C LEU A 216 -1.64 -14.87 1.42
N GLY A 217 -0.66 -14.13 1.94
CA GLY A 217 -0.45 -13.99 3.38
C GLY A 217 -1.64 -13.33 4.08
N MET A 218 -2.23 -12.27 3.50
CA MET A 218 -3.46 -11.65 4.03
C MET A 218 -4.62 -12.65 4.03
N ALA A 219 -4.82 -13.40 2.94
CA ALA A 219 -5.87 -14.42 2.86
C ALA A 219 -5.68 -15.50 3.92
N PHE A 220 -4.44 -15.94 4.12
CA PHE A 220 -4.09 -16.89 5.19
C PHE A 220 -4.46 -16.33 6.56
N TYR A 221 -4.11 -15.07 6.87
CA TYR A 221 -4.48 -14.42 8.14
C TYR A 221 -5.99 -14.31 8.32
N CYS A 222 -6.74 -13.99 7.26
CA CYS A 222 -8.20 -13.94 7.34
C CYS A 222 -8.80 -15.31 7.70
N VAL A 223 -8.37 -16.38 7.02
CA VAL A 223 -8.83 -17.74 7.28
C VAL A 223 -8.40 -18.19 8.69
N PHE A 224 -7.13 -17.98 9.03
CA PHE A 224 -6.61 -18.29 10.36
C PHE A 224 -7.40 -17.59 11.47
N THR A 225 -7.66 -16.29 11.32
CA THR A 225 -8.39 -15.51 12.34
C THR A 225 -9.80 -16.05 12.52
N VAL A 226 -10.52 -16.35 11.44
CA VAL A 226 -11.87 -16.92 11.53
C VAL A 226 -11.87 -18.26 12.26
N ILE A 227 -10.98 -19.17 11.89
CA ILE A 227 -10.85 -20.49 12.52
C ILE A 227 -10.42 -20.34 13.98
N HIS A 228 -9.40 -19.52 14.26
CA HIS A 228 -8.88 -19.30 15.61
C HIS A 228 -9.95 -18.76 16.55
N VAL A 229 -10.69 -17.71 16.12
CA VAL A 229 -11.77 -17.14 16.93
C VAL A 229 -12.90 -18.15 17.13
N ALA A 230 -13.28 -18.88 16.08
CA ALA A 230 -14.31 -19.92 16.20
C ALA A 230 -13.90 -20.99 17.24
N LEU A 231 -12.67 -21.49 17.18
CA LEU A 231 -12.18 -22.51 18.12
C LEU A 231 -12.12 -21.99 19.56
N VAL A 232 -11.75 -20.74 19.79
CA VAL A 232 -11.75 -20.13 21.14
C VAL A 232 -13.13 -20.15 21.79
N PHE A 233 -14.21 -19.95 20.99
CA PHE A 233 -15.58 -19.90 21.51
C PHE A 233 -16.33 -21.23 21.42
N VAL A 234 -15.86 -22.19 20.64
CA VAL A 234 -16.49 -23.51 20.48
C VAL A 234 -15.84 -24.56 21.35
N VAL A 235 -14.50 -24.54 21.48
CA VAL A 235 -13.73 -25.55 22.22
C VAL A 235 -13.46 -25.06 23.63
N HIS A 236 -14.22 -25.56 24.61
CA HIS A 236 -14.09 -25.25 26.05
C HIS A 236 -13.92 -23.75 26.36
N PRO A 237 -14.87 -22.88 25.98
CA PRO A 237 -14.72 -21.43 26.10
C PRO A 237 -14.41 -20.94 27.52
N GLN A 238 -14.94 -21.63 28.55
CA GLN A 238 -14.68 -21.27 29.95
C GLN A 238 -13.19 -21.36 30.28
N TYR A 239 -12.52 -22.41 29.84
CA TYR A 239 -11.08 -22.61 30.05
C TYR A 239 -10.26 -21.59 29.29
N ASN A 240 -10.58 -21.34 28.01
CA ASN A 240 -9.89 -20.34 27.20
C ASN A 240 -10.03 -18.94 27.81
N ILE A 241 -11.23 -18.54 28.24
CA ILE A 241 -11.50 -17.24 28.84
C ILE A 241 -10.77 -17.09 30.18
N ALA A 242 -10.81 -18.09 31.07
CA ALA A 242 -10.13 -18.05 32.35
C ALA A 242 -8.60 -17.90 32.19
N HIS A 243 -8.01 -18.69 31.31
CA HIS A 243 -6.57 -18.61 31.02
C HIS A 243 -6.18 -17.25 30.41
N MET A 244 -6.89 -16.80 29.36
CA MET A 244 -6.54 -15.57 28.65
C MET A 244 -6.82 -14.29 29.47
N MET A 245 -7.86 -14.27 30.28
CA MET A 245 -8.23 -13.06 31.04
C MET A 245 -7.59 -13.02 32.42
N LEU A 246 -7.52 -14.15 33.14
CA LEU A 246 -7.12 -14.21 34.54
C LEU A 246 -5.77 -14.86 34.79
N ASN A 247 -5.22 -15.59 33.81
CA ASN A 247 -4.04 -16.45 33.99
C ASN A 247 -4.28 -17.55 35.04
N LYS A 248 -5.47 -18.13 35.05
CA LYS A 248 -5.87 -19.16 36.01
C LYS A 248 -6.52 -20.34 35.28
N PRO A 249 -6.29 -21.58 35.76
CA PRO A 249 -7.12 -22.73 35.33
C PRO A 249 -8.59 -22.48 35.73
N TYR A 250 -9.53 -22.92 34.90
CA TYR A 250 -10.97 -22.67 35.13
C TYR A 250 -11.47 -23.29 36.45
N ASN A 251 -10.94 -24.44 36.84
CA ASN A 251 -11.28 -25.13 38.10
C ASN A 251 -10.84 -24.36 39.37
N GLU A 252 -9.98 -23.35 39.24
CA GLU A 252 -9.53 -22.45 40.31
C GLU A 252 -10.23 -21.09 40.27
N VAL A 253 -11.22 -20.92 39.40
CA VAL A 253 -11.92 -19.64 39.19
C VAL A 253 -13.33 -19.75 39.75
N ASP A 254 -13.67 -18.89 40.71
CA ASP A 254 -15.04 -18.79 41.20
C ASP A 254 -15.97 -18.03 40.24
N ALA A 255 -17.28 -18.07 40.51
CA ALA A 255 -18.29 -17.46 39.64
C ALA A 255 -18.09 -15.93 39.45
N ALA A 256 -17.65 -15.22 40.49
CA ALA A 256 -17.42 -13.79 40.44
C ALA A 256 -16.17 -13.46 39.59
N GLN A 257 -15.10 -14.21 39.75
CA GLN A 257 -13.88 -14.10 38.94
C GLN A 257 -14.19 -14.41 37.47
N PHE A 258 -14.99 -15.46 37.19
CA PHE A 258 -15.37 -15.79 35.82
C PHE A 258 -16.22 -14.69 35.18
N ALA A 259 -17.19 -14.12 35.91
CA ALA A 259 -17.97 -12.97 35.44
C ALA A 259 -17.05 -11.75 35.13
N GLN A 260 -16.02 -11.51 35.98
CA GLN A 260 -15.00 -10.49 35.68
C GLN A 260 -14.25 -10.80 34.39
N ALA A 261 -13.81 -12.04 34.15
CA ALA A 261 -13.11 -12.44 32.93
C ALA A 261 -13.96 -12.21 31.67
N VAL A 262 -15.24 -12.58 31.72
CA VAL A 262 -16.19 -12.34 30.62
C VAL A 262 -16.40 -10.85 30.38
N THR A 263 -16.51 -10.05 31.44
CA THR A 263 -16.63 -8.59 31.35
C THR A 263 -15.39 -7.96 30.69
N MET A 264 -14.19 -8.39 31.07
CA MET A 264 -12.93 -7.94 30.46
C MET A 264 -12.86 -8.30 28.96
N LEU A 265 -13.27 -9.53 28.60
CA LEU A 265 -13.30 -9.98 27.20
C LEU A 265 -14.28 -9.13 26.37
N ILE A 266 -15.51 -8.99 26.83
CA ILE A 266 -16.55 -8.18 26.14
C ILE A 266 -16.10 -6.73 26.03
N GLY A 267 -15.59 -6.14 27.12
CA GLY A 267 -15.07 -4.77 27.14
C GLY A 267 -13.94 -4.57 26.15
N GLY A 268 -13.00 -5.53 26.06
CA GLY A 268 -11.91 -5.51 25.08
C GLY A 268 -12.40 -5.58 23.62
N ILE A 269 -13.35 -6.45 23.33
CA ILE A 269 -13.95 -6.55 21.98
C ILE A 269 -14.69 -5.26 21.62
N VAL A 270 -15.52 -4.75 22.52
CA VAL A 270 -16.27 -3.49 22.30
C VAL A 270 -15.30 -2.33 22.07
N PHE A 271 -14.24 -2.24 22.85
CA PHE A 271 -13.21 -1.22 22.68
C PHE A 271 -12.53 -1.32 21.29
N ALA A 272 -12.14 -2.52 20.88
CA ALA A 272 -11.49 -2.71 19.57
C ALA A 272 -12.43 -2.35 18.40
N VAL A 273 -13.67 -2.80 18.46
CA VAL A 273 -14.70 -2.49 17.44
C VAL A 273 -14.99 -0.98 17.40
N ALA A 274 -15.16 -0.36 18.57
CA ALA A 274 -15.34 1.09 18.66
C ALA A 274 -14.16 1.87 18.07
N LEU A 275 -12.93 1.43 18.34
CA LEU A 275 -11.72 2.04 17.78
C LEU A 275 -11.66 1.88 16.25
N TRP A 276 -12.02 0.72 15.71
CA TRP A 276 -12.05 0.49 14.26
C TRP A 276 -13.10 1.36 13.55
N ILE A 277 -14.31 1.49 14.13
CA ILE A 277 -15.38 2.35 13.60
C ILE A 277 -14.98 3.82 13.70
N PHE A 278 -14.44 4.22 14.85
CA PHE A 278 -13.98 5.58 15.08
C PHE A 278 -12.90 6.01 14.07
N ALA A 279 -11.91 5.16 13.80
CA ALA A 279 -10.87 5.45 12.83
C ALA A 279 -11.42 5.68 11.42
N SER A 280 -12.40 4.88 10.98
CA SER A 280 -13.06 5.10 9.68
C SER A 280 -13.90 6.39 9.68
N TYR A 281 -14.71 6.59 10.71
CA TYR A 281 -15.55 7.79 10.82
C TYR A 281 -14.71 9.07 10.83
N TRP A 282 -13.65 9.09 11.64
CA TRP A 282 -12.74 10.23 11.74
C TRP A 282 -12.05 10.53 10.42
N SER A 283 -11.51 9.50 9.78
CA SER A 283 -10.82 9.61 8.49
C SER A 283 -11.71 10.19 7.38
N LEU A 284 -12.99 9.79 7.36
CA LEU A 284 -13.94 10.24 6.35
C LEU A 284 -14.54 11.62 6.65
N ARG A 285 -14.52 12.04 7.92
CA ARG A 285 -15.02 13.35 8.35
C ARG A 285 -14.00 14.46 8.12
N ASP A 286 -12.74 14.17 8.41
CA ASP A 286 -11.65 15.15 8.32
C ASP A 286 -10.41 14.51 7.71
N LEU A 287 -10.38 14.53 6.39
CA LEU A 287 -9.29 14.00 5.58
C LEU A 287 -7.95 14.66 5.91
N ARG A 288 -7.94 15.99 6.01
CA ARG A 288 -6.71 16.76 6.27
C ARG A 288 -6.13 16.49 7.64
N PHE A 289 -6.96 16.55 8.66
CA PHE A 289 -6.49 16.26 10.01
C PHE A 289 -5.92 14.84 10.10
N THR A 290 -6.63 13.86 9.56
CA THR A 290 -6.18 12.46 9.58
C THR A 290 -4.88 12.28 8.81
N GLN A 291 -4.74 12.91 7.65
CA GLN A 291 -3.53 12.90 6.85
C GLN A 291 -2.34 13.50 7.63
N THR A 292 -2.52 14.70 8.18
CA THR A 292 -1.48 15.39 8.97
C THR A 292 -1.09 14.60 10.22
N PHE A 293 -2.08 14.03 10.92
CA PHE A 293 -1.86 13.22 12.12
C PHE A 293 -1.03 11.97 11.81
N ILE A 294 -1.45 11.16 10.83
CA ILE A 294 -0.72 9.94 10.45
C ILE A 294 0.69 10.30 9.98
N TRP A 295 0.82 11.40 9.27
CA TRP A 295 2.09 11.88 8.75
C TRP A 295 3.05 12.29 9.85
N GLY A 296 2.58 13.07 10.81
CA GLY A 296 3.37 13.46 11.99
C GLY A 296 3.95 12.24 12.72
N LEU A 297 3.22 11.12 12.73
CA LEU A 297 3.68 9.87 13.37
C LEU A 297 4.65 9.05 12.50
N THR A 298 4.48 9.04 11.18
CA THR A 298 5.26 8.17 10.28
C THR A 298 6.48 8.84 9.68
N GLN A 299 6.46 10.16 9.50
CA GLN A 299 7.55 10.92 8.89
C GLN A 299 8.91 10.79 9.62
N PRO A 300 9.01 10.85 10.94
CA PRO A 300 10.29 10.67 11.63
C PRO A 300 10.92 9.30 11.35
N ILE A 301 10.11 8.25 11.31
CA ILE A 301 10.55 6.87 11.03
C ILE A 301 11.05 6.78 9.59
N ARG A 302 10.30 7.35 8.67
CA ARG A 302 10.66 7.40 7.26
C ARG A 302 11.96 8.17 7.01
N ASN A 303 12.13 9.35 7.60
CA ASN A 303 13.34 10.16 7.47
C ASN A 303 14.58 9.38 7.94
N VAL A 304 14.46 8.61 9.03
CA VAL A 304 15.56 7.75 9.51
C VAL A 304 15.82 6.59 8.57
N LEU A 305 14.79 5.86 8.15
CA LEU A 305 14.94 4.62 7.38
C LEU A 305 15.24 4.86 5.89
N LEU A 306 14.63 5.90 5.29
CA LEU A 306 14.75 6.14 3.86
C LEU A 306 15.79 7.21 3.53
N ASP A 307 15.80 8.34 4.24
CA ASP A 307 16.65 9.46 3.86
C ASP A 307 18.09 9.34 4.39
N ARG A 308 18.28 8.71 5.57
CA ARG A 308 19.62 8.53 6.16
C ARG A 308 20.31 7.23 5.74
N ILE A 309 19.57 6.13 5.64
CA ILE A 309 20.13 4.79 5.38
C ILE A 309 20.29 4.54 3.88
N THR A 310 19.44 5.15 3.05
CA THR A 310 19.46 4.94 1.61
C THR A 310 19.84 6.21 0.89
N SER A 311 21.06 6.25 0.29
CA SER A 311 21.40 7.29 -0.68
C SER A 311 20.39 7.27 -1.83
N ARG A 312 20.02 8.45 -2.33
CA ARG A 312 19.14 8.61 -3.50
C ARG A 312 19.76 7.90 -4.71
N GLN A 313 19.34 6.70 -4.99
CA GLN A 313 19.63 6.04 -6.26
C GLN A 313 18.31 5.95 -7.04
N VAL A 314 18.28 6.67 -8.14
CA VAL A 314 17.21 6.60 -9.13
C VAL A 314 17.22 5.20 -9.78
N GLN A 315 16.07 4.69 -10.18
CA GLN A 315 15.98 3.46 -10.98
C GLN A 315 16.83 3.62 -12.25
N LYS A 316 17.99 2.97 -12.29
CA LYS A 316 18.75 2.89 -13.54
C LYS A 316 17.89 2.19 -14.59
N LYS A 317 18.00 2.65 -15.84
CA LYS A 317 17.39 2.03 -17.02
C LYS A 317 17.73 0.53 -17.04
N THR A 318 16.76 -0.32 -16.64
CA THR A 318 16.98 -1.77 -16.50
C THR A 318 16.15 -2.57 -17.48
N PHE A 319 15.30 -1.92 -18.28
CA PHE A 319 14.39 -2.55 -19.22
C PHE A 319 14.85 -2.35 -20.66
N THR A 320 14.50 -3.33 -21.51
CA THR A 320 14.76 -3.37 -22.95
C THR A 320 13.44 -3.35 -23.73
N ASP A 321 13.50 -3.22 -25.05
CA ASP A 321 12.31 -3.29 -25.93
C ASP A 321 11.52 -4.58 -25.74
N ALA A 322 12.18 -5.68 -25.37
CA ALA A 322 11.53 -6.98 -25.11
C ALA A 322 10.67 -6.98 -23.82
N ASP A 323 10.93 -6.03 -22.92
CA ASP A 323 10.20 -5.90 -21.65
C ASP A 323 8.95 -5.01 -21.77
N ILE A 324 8.70 -4.38 -22.92
CA ILE A 324 7.56 -3.49 -23.11
C ILE A 324 6.26 -4.27 -22.91
N SER A 325 5.37 -3.71 -22.09
CA SER A 325 4.09 -4.34 -21.77
C SER A 325 3.16 -4.35 -22.99
N PRO A 326 2.51 -5.49 -23.31
CA PRO A 326 1.54 -5.58 -24.40
C PRO A 326 0.33 -4.66 -24.22
N PHE A 327 0.03 -4.32 -22.97
CA PHE A 327 -1.03 -3.41 -22.59
C PHE A 327 -0.51 -2.46 -21.51
N HIS A 328 -0.85 -1.19 -21.61
CA HIS A 328 -0.56 -0.19 -20.57
C HIS A 328 -1.87 0.41 -20.06
N TRP A 329 -2.11 0.28 -18.76
CA TRP A 329 -3.29 0.83 -18.11
C TRP A 329 -3.36 2.36 -18.24
N VAL A 330 -4.58 2.88 -18.35
CA VAL A 330 -4.89 4.31 -18.37
C VAL A 330 -5.64 4.66 -17.09
N ASN A 331 -5.26 5.73 -16.39
CA ASN A 331 -5.93 6.16 -15.15
C ASN A 331 -7.16 7.03 -15.39
N THR A 332 -7.02 8.01 -16.28
CA THR A 332 -8.04 9.03 -16.57
C THR A 332 -8.16 9.20 -18.07
N ARG A 333 -9.35 9.56 -18.53
CA ARG A 333 -9.62 9.88 -19.93
C ARG A 333 -9.06 11.24 -20.31
N PRO A 334 -8.87 11.51 -21.61
CA PRO A 334 -8.50 12.84 -22.10
C PRO A 334 -9.50 13.91 -21.66
N PRO A 335 -9.06 15.20 -21.59
CA PRO A 335 -9.93 16.31 -21.23
C PRO A 335 -11.17 16.37 -22.14
N THR A 336 -12.31 16.54 -21.53
CA THR A 336 -13.57 16.79 -22.23
C THR A 336 -13.66 18.28 -22.60
N GLU A 337 -14.57 18.62 -23.51
CA GLU A 337 -14.84 20.00 -23.91
C GLU A 337 -15.17 20.90 -22.69
N ARG A 338 -15.86 20.34 -21.70
CA ARG A 338 -16.21 21.04 -20.45
C ARG A 338 -15.01 21.30 -19.54
N GLU A 339 -13.99 20.46 -19.62
CA GLU A 339 -12.78 20.58 -18.81
C GLU A 339 -11.77 21.51 -19.49
N SER A 340 -11.62 21.43 -20.80
CA SER A 340 -10.71 22.27 -21.56
C SER A 340 -11.11 22.38 -23.03
N THR A 341 -11.81 23.46 -23.39
CA THR A 341 -12.11 23.84 -24.79
C THR A 341 -10.81 24.02 -25.58
N GLU A 342 -9.79 24.60 -24.95
CA GLU A 342 -8.49 24.83 -25.58
C GLU A 342 -7.78 23.53 -25.98
N TRP A 343 -7.72 22.50 -25.10
CA TRP A 343 -7.11 21.23 -25.45
C TRP A 343 -7.84 20.55 -26.60
N ASN A 344 -9.17 20.60 -26.60
CA ASN A 344 -9.98 20.00 -27.67
C ASN A 344 -9.78 20.73 -29.00
N ARG A 345 -9.71 22.08 -28.99
CA ARG A 345 -9.35 22.88 -30.17
C ARG A 345 -7.97 22.50 -30.70
N LEU A 346 -6.96 22.40 -29.82
CA LEU A 346 -5.61 22.00 -30.20
C LEU A 346 -5.57 20.58 -30.81
N LYS A 347 -6.37 19.68 -30.27
CA LYS A 347 -6.48 18.30 -30.77
C LYS A 347 -7.10 18.25 -32.18
N GLU A 348 -8.14 19.04 -32.45
CA GLU A 348 -8.75 19.14 -33.78
C GLU A 348 -7.76 19.63 -34.83
N HIS A 349 -6.76 20.44 -34.42
CA HIS A 349 -5.66 20.92 -35.24
C HIS A 349 -4.38 20.05 -35.10
N GLU A 350 -4.49 18.79 -34.70
CA GLU A 350 -3.36 17.86 -34.54
C GLU A 350 -2.22 18.41 -33.66
N PHE A 351 -2.55 19.31 -32.71
CA PHE A 351 -1.64 19.99 -31.79
C PHE A 351 -0.54 20.84 -32.48
N VAL A 352 -0.72 21.25 -33.72
CA VAL A 352 0.27 22.11 -34.44
C VAL A 352 0.47 23.43 -33.70
N ASP A 353 -0.61 24.00 -33.18
CA ASP A 353 -0.59 25.28 -32.43
C ASP A 353 -0.28 25.09 -30.94
N TYR A 354 0.05 23.88 -30.49
CA TYR A 354 0.35 23.66 -29.09
C TYR A 354 1.60 24.44 -28.65
N ARG A 355 1.50 25.10 -27.51
CA ARG A 355 2.60 25.79 -26.84
C ARG A 355 2.65 25.40 -25.37
N LEU A 356 3.83 24.98 -24.92
CA LEU A 356 4.13 24.83 -23.50
C LEU A 356 4.45 26.21 -22.91
N GLU A 357 3.71 26.62 -21.92
CA GLU A 357 4.01 27.84 -21.16
C GLU A 357 5.03 27.54 -20.06
N LEU A 358 6.13 28.28 -20.04
CA LEU A 358 7.18 28.20 -19.03
C LEU A 358 7.31 29.56 -18.33
N GLY A 359 6.96 29.62 -17.03
CA GLY A 359 6.85 30.90 -16.33
C GLY A 359 6.88 30.79 -14.81
N GLY A 360 6.04 31.60 -14.14
CA GLY A 360 6.01 31.74 -12.69
C GLY A 360 7.10 32.69 -12.17
N LEU A 361 7.82 32.33 -11.12
CA LEU A 361 8.90 33.12 -10.53
C LEU A 361 10.18 33.07 -11.38
N VAL A 362 10.10 33.67 -12.57
CA VAL A 362 11.20 33.82 -13.55
C VAL A 362 11.34 35.27 -13.98
N LYS A 363 12.51 35.65 -14.52
CA LYS A 363 12.71 37.00 -15.05
C LYS A 363 11.89 37.25 -16.32
N GLU A 364 11.83 36.25 -17.20
CA GLU A 364 11.10 36.31 -18.46
C GLU A 364 10.47 34.94 -18.76
N SER A 365 9.17 34.93 -19.05
CA SER A 365 8.44 33.72 -19.42
C SER A 365 8.67 33.34 -20.87
N LYS A 366 8.59 32.04 -21.19
CA LYS A 366 8.74 31.51 -22.54
C LYS A 366 7.55 30.65 -22.93
N SER A 367 7.31 30.57 -24.23
CA SER A 367 6.30 29.71 -24.84
C SER A 367 6.97 28.87 -25.91
N LEU A 368 6.88 27.53 -25.81
CA LEU A 368 7.66 26.60 -26.61
C LEU A 368 6.74 25.62 -27.36
N SER A 369 6.95 25.47 -28.64
CA SER A 369 6.34 24.41 -29.45
C SER A 369 6.97 23.04 -29.18
N ILE A 370 6.34 21.97 -29.62
CA ILE A 370 6.91 20.61 -29.56
C ILE A 370 8.21 20.53 -30.36
N ASP A 371 8.31 21.22 -31.50
CA ASP A 371 9.50 21.20 -32.34
C ASP A 371 10.68 21.96 -31.70
N GLU A 372 10.40 23.07 -31.00
CA GLU A 372 11.41 23.76 -30.20
C GLU A 372 11.91 22.89 -29.04
N LEU A 373 11.01 22.15 -28.38
CA LEU A 373 11.40 21.18 -27.34
C LEU A 373 12.29 20.07 -27.91
N LYS A 374 12.01 19.54 -29.09
CA LYS A 374 12.81 18.52 -29.76
C LYS A 374 14.23 19.00 -30.09
N GLN A 375 14.41 20.31 -30.35
CA GLN A 375 15.74 20.90 -30.62
C GLN A 375 16.64 20.94 -29.37
N LEU A 376 16.09 20.89 -28.17
CA LEU A 376 16.88 20.88 -26.92
C LEU A 376 17.56 19.53 -26.66
N GLY A 377 17.10 18.48 -27.33
CA GLY A 377 17.65 17.14 -27.18
C GLY A 377 16.59 16.05 -27.20
N LYS A 378 17.07 14.81 -27.23
CA LYS A 378 16.20 13.63 -27.24
C LYS A 378 16.67 12.63 -26.20
N GLU A 379 15.81 12.32 -25.24
CA GLU A 379 15.98 11.24 -24.29
C GLU A 379 15.01 10.10 -24.61
N VAL A 380 15.51 8.87 -24.44
CA VAL A 380 14.69 7.65 -24.60
C VAL A 380 14.85 6.80 -23.34
N ASN A 381 13.73 6.60 -22.64
CA ASN A 381 13.69 5.83 -21.40
C ASN A 381 12.72 4.67 -21.54
N ILE A 382 13.18 3.42 -21.27
CA ILE A 382 12.29 2.26 -21.13
C ILE A 382 12.14 2.02 -19.64
N THR A 383 10.98 2.35 -19.09
CA THR A 383 10.77 2.40 -17.65
C THR A 383 9.42 1.80 -17.24
N MET A 384 9.38 1.35 -15.98
CA MET A 384 8.17 0.82 -15.39
C MET A 384 7.35 1.94 -14.75
N HIS A 385 6.19 2.20 -15.29
CA HIS A 385 5.18 3.03 -14.62
C HIS A 385 4.60 2.27 -13.44
N THR A 386 4.67 2.87 -12.25
CA THR A 386 4.10 2.31 -11.04
C THR A 386 2.93 3.16 -10.57
N CYS A 387 1.72 2.63 -10.69
CA CYS A 387 0.54 3.30 -10.19
C CYS A 387 0.36 3.09 -8.68
N MET A 388 -0.13 4.13 -8.00
CA MET A 388 -0.52 4.05 -6.60
C MET A 388 -1.62 3.00 -6.32
N GLN A 389 -2.47 2.72 -7.32
CA GLN A 389 -3.51 1.70 -7.23
C GLN A 389 -2.96 0.26 -7.19
N GLY A 390 -1.68 0.07 -7.56
CA GLY A 390 -0.98 -1.21 -7.44
C GLY A 390 -0.58 -1.86 -8.76
N TRP A 391 -1.16 -1.48 -9.90
CA TRP A 391 -0.74 -1.99 -11.19
C TRP A 391 0.57 -1.36 -11.67
N THR A 392 1.22 -2.02 -12.61
CA THR A 392 2.44 -1.57 -13.28
C THR A 392 2.30 -1.75 -14.80
N GLY A 393 3.14 -1.07 -15.56
CA GLY A 393 3.28 -1.25 -16.99
C GLY A 393 4.62 -0.70 -17.46
N ILE A 394 5.29 -1.38 -18.36
CA ILE A 394 6.57 -0.96 -18.92
C ILE A 394 6.33 -0.37 -20.31
N ALA A 395 6.88 0.80 -20.57
CA ALA A 395 6.79 1.44 -21.87
C ALA A 395 8.08 2.21 -22.17
N LYS A 396 8.32 2.44 -23.46
CA LYS A 396 9.40 3.27 -23.99
C LYS A 396 8.88 4.68 -24.17
N TRP A 397 9.55 5.63 -23.55
CA TRP A 397 9.19 7.04 -23.58
C TRP A 397 10.25 7.85 -24.31
N GLU A 398 9.83 8.77 -25.15
CA GLU A 398 10.70 9.68 -25.88
C GLU A 398 10.34 11.12 -25.53
N GLY A 399 11.33 11.93 -25.17
CA GLY A 399 11.12 13.30 -24.73
C GLY A 399 12.38 14.09 -24.53
N VAL A 400 12.31 15.19 -23.77
CA VAL A 400 13.43 16.03 -23.36
C VAL A 400 13.53 16.06 -21.84
N ARG A 401 14.72 16.17 -21.28
CA ARG A 401 14.89 16.32 -19.82
C ARG A 401 14.23 17.59 -19.33
N LEU A 402 13.46 17.48 -18.26
CA LEU A 402 12.80 18.65 -17.67
C LEU A 402 13.79 19.74 -17.28
N ARG A 403 14.96 19.39 -16.75
CA ARG A 403 15.99 20.36 -16.37
C ARG A 403 16.51 21.18 -17.55
N ASP A 404 16.57 20.62 -18.76
CA ASP A 404 17.06 21.33 -19.95
C ASP A 404 16.01 22.36 -20.41
N VAL A 405 14.73 22.04 -20.24
CA VAL A 405 13.64 23.01 -20.46
C VAL A 405 13.65 24.11 -19.40
N LEU A 406 13.81 23.76 -18.13
CA LEU A 406 13.86 24.72 -17.02
C LEU A 406 15.06 25.66 -17.13
N ALA A 407 16.16 25.22 -17.74
CA ALA A 407 17.35 26.04 -17.96
C ALA A 407 17.15 27.17 -18.98
N LEU A 408 16.07 27.14 -19.76
CA LEU A 408 15.75 28.21 -20.74
C LEU A 408 15.29 29.52 -20.09
N VAL A 409 14.92 29.49 -18.81
CA VAL A 409 14.46 30.64 -18.05
C VAL A 409 15.32 30.87 -16.81
N GLU A 410 15.56 32.12 -16.48
CA GLU A 410 16.27 32.48 -15.26
C GLU A 410 15.27 32.62 -14.12
N LYS A 411 15.26 31.64 -13.20
CA LYS A 411 14.40 31.66 -12.02
C LYS A 411 14.85 32.74 -11.02
N THR A 412 13.92 33.31 -10.27
CA THR A 412 14.21 34.22 -9.16
C THR A 412 14.78 33.45 -7.94
N ASP A 413 15.40 34.18 -7.02
CA ASP A 413 15.97 33.58 -5.80
C ASP A 413 14.91 32.99 -4.84
N GLU A 414 13.66 33.40 -5.00
CA GLU A 414 12.54 32.89 -4.20
C GLU A 414 11.99 31.55 -4.69
N ALA A 415 12.27 31.17 -5.93
CA ALA A 415 11.77 29.94 -6.55
C ALA A 415 12.37 28.69 -5.89
N ARG A 416 11.52 27.82 -5.35
CA ARG A 416 11.91 26.60 -4.61
C ARG A 416 11.31 25.33 -5.19
N TYR A 417 10.20 25.42 -5.90
CA TYR A 417 9.46 24.28 -6.44
C TYR A 417 9.10 24.53 -7.90
N VAL A 418 8.81 23.43 -8.60
CA VAL A 418 8.32 23.44 -9.98
C VAL A 418 6.90 22.87 -9.97
N MET A 419 5.93 23.68 -10.36
CA MET A 419 4.55 23.25 -10.55
C MET A 419 4.29 22.93 -12.02
N VAL A 420 3.70 21.77 -12.28
CA VAL A 420 3.29 21.34 -13.61
C VAL A 420 1.77 21.22 -13.64
N THR A 421 1.12 21.99 -14.52
CA THR A 421 -0.33 22.06 -14.64
C THR A 421 -0.80 21.40 -15.94
N SER A 422 -1.92 20.72 -15.88
CA SER A 422 -2.57 19.97 -16.96
C SER A 422 -3.71 20.77 -17.58
N PHE A 423 -4.02 20.49 -18.85
CA PHE A 423 -5.33 20.86 -19.44
C PHE A 423 -6.48 20.03 -18.85
N GLY A 424 -6.20 18.80 -18.37
CA GLY A 424 -7.20 17.93 -17.76
C GLY A 424 -7.47 18.30 -16.30
N HIS A 425 -8.69 18.05 -15.85
CA HIS A 425 -9.12 18.34 -14.49
C HIS A 425 -9.05 17.15 -13.56
N VAL A 426 -9.09 17.41 -12.27
CA VAL A 426 -9.29 16.38 -11.24
C VAL A 426 -10.72 15.87 -11.39
N SER A 427 -10.87 14.65 -11.81
CA SER A 427 -12.17 14.05 -12.15
C SER A 427 -13.12 13.84 -10.96
N HIS A 428 -12.70 14.13 -9.72
CA HIS A 428 -13.54 14.14 -8.49
C HIS A 428 -12.95 15.09 -7.47
N THR A 429 -13.77 15.99 -7.00
CA THR A 429 -13.60 16.62 -5.71
C THR A 429 -14.41 15.79 -4.70
N TYR A 430 -13.78 15.34 -3.64
CA TYR A 430 -14.46 14.56 -2.59
C TYR A 430 -15.41 15.42 -1.75
N ASP A 431 -15.35 16.73 -1.89
CA ASP A 431 -16.09 17.74 -1.12
C ASP A 431 -17.11 18.53 -1.95
N GLY A 432 -17.34 18.14 -3.22
CA GLY A 432 -18.31 18.80 -4.10
C GLY A 432 -17.86 20.14 -4.67
N ARG A 433 -16.58 20.53 -4.50
CA ARG A 433 -16.02 21.72 -5.13
C ARG A 433 -15.97 21.57 -6.67
N PRO A 434 -15.96 22.68 -7.44
CA PRO A 434 -15.73 22.63 -8.87
C PRO A 434 -14.44 21.88 -9.20
N THR A 435 -14.44 21.17 -10.31
CA THR A 435 -13.22 20.51 -10.80
C THR A 435 -12.22 21.56 -11.25
N GLU A 436 -10.99 21.46 -10.77
CA GLU A 436 -9.88 22.36 -11.12
C GLU A 436 -8.87 21.62 -12.02
N PRO A 437 -8.04 22.35 -12.80
CA PRO A 437 -6.96 21.75 -13.55
C PRO A 437 -6.07 20.87 -12.64
N TYR A 438 -5.71 19.69 -13.14
CA TYR A 438 -4.81 18.81 -12.43
C TYR A 438 -3.42 19.43 -12.37
N TYR A 439 -2.81 19.47 -11.21
CA TYR A 439 -1.45 19.97 -11.01
C TYR A 439 -0.65 19.09 -10.06
N GLU A 440 0.67 19.14 -10.20
CA GLU A 440 1.62 18.50 -9.28
C GLU A 440 2.83 19.39 -9.07
N CYS A 441 3.28 19.49 -7.84
CA CYS A 441 4.51 20.19 -7.48
C CYS A 441 5.66 19.20 -7.32
N LEU A 442 6.81 19.57 -7.87
CA LEU A 442 8.07 18.85 -7.74
C LEU A 442 9.04 19.75 -6.95
N ASP A 443 9.81 19.17 -6.03
CA ASP A 443 10.96 19.89 -5.53
C ASP A 443 12.07 19.94 -6.60
N ILE A 444 13.04 20.85 -6.42
CA ILE A 444 14.11 21.06 -7.40
C ILE A 444 14.87 19.76 -7.66
N SER A 445 15.11 18.95 -6.62
CA SER A 445 15.88 17.71 -6.79
C SER A 445 15.17 16.70 -7.67
N MET A 446 13.84 16.62 -7.60
CA MET A 446 13.03 15.77 -8.46
C MET A 446 12.98 16.30 -9.90
N ALA A 447 12.83 17.63 -10.05
CA ALA A 447 12.79 18.26 -11.37
C ALA A 447 14.12 18.13 -12.14
N MET A 448 15.24 18.04 -11.42
CA MET A 448 16.60 17.96 -11.98
C MET A 448 17.10 16.53 -12.21
N GLU A 449 16.34 15.50 -11.87
CA GLU A 449 16.73 14.09 -12.13
C GLU A 449 16.84 13.82 -13.64
N ASP A 450 17.84 13.02 -14.03
CA ASP A 450 18.08 12.66 -15.44
C ASP A 450 16.90 11.94 -16.09
N GLU A 451 16.13 11.18 -15.31
CA GLU A 451 14.97 10.41 -15.73
C GLU A 451 13.67 11.22 -15.71
N THR A 452 13.70 12.47 -15.22
CA THR A 452 12.55 13.36 -15.27
C THR A 452 12.51 14.05 -16.63
N ILE A 453 11.56 13.61 -17.49
CA ILE A 453 11.43 14.09 -18.88
C ILE A 453 10.03 14.61 -19.17
N LEU A 454 9.95 15.49 -20.16
CA LEU A 454 8.71 15.86 -20.85
C LEU A 454 8.62 15.00 -22.10
N ALA A 455 7.72 14.02 -22.09
CA ALA A 455 7.60 13.04 -23.17
C ALA A 455 6.54 13.45 -24.18
N TRP A 456 6.88 13.33 -25.46
CA TRP A 456 6.02 13.50 -26.64
C TRP A 456 5.83 12.21 -27.45
N GLY A 457 6.55 11.14 -27.10
CA GLY A 457 6.48 9.84 -27.76
C GLY A 457 6.33 8.68 -26.78
N MET A 458 5.69 7.61 -27.25
CA MET A 458 5.51 6.36 -26.51
C MET A 458 5.60 5.17 -27.47
N ASN A 459 6.49 4.20 -27.16
CA ASN A 459 6.67 2.96 -27.95
C ASN A 459 6.92 3.24 -29.44
N ASP A 460 7.87 4.13 -29.73
CA ASP A 460 8.29 4.57 -31.07
C ASP A 460 7.19 5.23 -31.93
N LYS A 461 6.15 5.77 -31.28
CA LYS A 461 5.04 6.48 -31.92
C LYS A 461 4.80 7.82 -31.21
N PRO A 462 4.15 8.79 -31.87
CA PRO A 462 3.65 9.99 -31.20
C PRO A 462 2.82 9.59 -29.97
N LEU A 463 2.93 10.39 -28.90
CA LEU A 463 2.23 10.11 -27.64
C LEU A 463 0.70 10.15 -27.84
N PRO A 464 0.00 9.03 -27.66
CA PRO A 464 -1.46 9.03 -27.81
C PRO A 464 -2.15 9.89 -26.77
N ASP A 465 -3.29 10.48 -27.13
CA ASP A 465 -4.11 11.34 -26.26
C ASP A 465 -4.40 10.72 -24.91
N VAL A 466 -4.81 9.45 -24.92
CA VAL A 466 -5.17 8.70 -23.68
C VAL A 466 -3.99 8.54 -22.71
N TYR A 467 -2.78 8.61 -23.22
CA TYR A 467 -1.55 8.54 -22.42
C TYR A 467 -0.96 9.91 -22.09
N GLY A 468 -1.58 11.01 -22.54
CA GLY A 468 -1.21 12.37 -22.14
C GLY A 468 -0.70 13.25 -23.27
N GLY A 469 -0.96 12.90 -24.55
CA GLY A 469 -0.57 13.73 -25.70
C GLY A 469 -1.21 15.14 -25.70
N PRO A 470 -0.49 16.15 -26.20
CA PRO A 470 0.77 16.06 -26.94
C PRO A 470 2.03 15.97 -26.07
N LEU A 471 1.95 16.35 -24.78
CA LEU A 471 3.08 16.37 -23.87
C LEU A 471 2.69 15.88 -22.47
N ARG A 472 3.53 15.03 -21.88
CA ARG A 472 3.35 14.59 -20.50
C ARG A 472 4.64 14.64 -19.70
N LEU A 473 4.50 14.84 -18.39
CA LEU A 473 5.60 14.65 -17.45
C LEU A 473 5.82 13.16 -17.17
N ARG A 474 7.07 12.74 -17.21
CA ARG A 474 7.55 11.45 -16.70
C ARG A 474 8.58 11.71 -15.60
N ALA A 475 8.37 11.13 -14.44
CA ALA A 475 9.26 11.21 -13.29
C ALA A 475 9.38 9.78 -12.72
N ASP A 476 10.30 9.00 -13.29
CA ASP A 476 10.32 7.55 -13.15
C ASP A 476 10.70 7.06 -11.75
N SER A 477 11.30 7.93 -10.94
CA SER A 477 11.55 7.71 -9.51
C SER A 477 10.26 7.81 -8.65
N MET A 478 9.11 8.17 -9.25
CA MET A 478 7.90 8.51 -8.52
C MET A 478 6.70 7.64 -8.92
N HIS A 479 5.66 7.70 -8.10
CA HIS A 479 4.36 7.16 -8.48
C HIS A 479 3.72 7.92 -9.63
N GLY A 480 2.91 7.19 -10.43
CA GLY A 480 2.30 7.72 -11.63
C GLY A 480 1.40 8.95 -11.47
N TYR A 481 0.95 9.28 -10.26
CA TYR A 481 0.16 10.49 -10.06
C TYR A 481 1.01 11.78 -10.18
N LYS A 482 2.31 11.74 -9.89
CA LYS A 482 3.22 12.86 -10.18
C LYS A 482 3.48 13.08 -11.66
N MET A 483 3.14 12.12 -12.51
CA MET A 483 3.40 12.16 -13.95
C MET A 483 2.23 12.82 -14.68
N VAL A 484 2.17 14.15 -14.62
CA VAL A 484 1.09 14.97 -15.22
C VAL A 484 0.93 14.67 -16.69
N LYS A 485 -0.31 14.40 -17.14
CA LYS A 485 -0.71 14.23 -18.53
C LYS A 485 -1.25 15.55 -19.10
N TRP A 486 -1.21 15.70 -20.43
CA TRP A 486 -1.75 16.89 -21.11
C TRP A 486 -1.18 18.18 -20.51
N VAL A 487 0.14 18.26 -20.43
CA VAL A 487 0.82 19.38 -19.79
C VAL A 487 0.46 20.67 -20.52
N GLN A 488 0.00 21.67 -19.78
CA GLN A 488 -0.32 23.00 -20.26
C GLN A 488 0.82 23.97 -19.97
N LYS A 489 1.24 24.02 -18.70
CA LYS A 489 2.25 24.98 -18.25
C LYS A 489 3.13 24.40 -17.15
N ILE A 490 4.32 24.98 -17.04
CA ILE A 490 5.31 24.70 -16.01
C ILE A 490 5.69 26.04 -15.37
N GLU A 491 5.58 26.13 -14.06
CA GLU A 491 5.78 27.36 -13.31
C GLU A 491 6.76 27.14 -12.15
N TRP A 492 7.72 28.04 -12.01
CA TRP A 492 8.50 28.15 -10.79
C TRP A 492 7.67 28.82 -9.70
N ILE A 493 7.56 28.20 -8.53
CA ILE A 493 6.80 28.71 -7.38
C ILE A 493 7.67 28.77 -6.13
N LYS A 494 7.28 29.60 -5.16
CA LYS A 494 7.99 29.78 -3.89
C LYS A 494 7.72 28.63 -2.93
N ASP A 495 6.45 28.34 -2.71
CA ASP A 495 6.01 27.30 -1.77
C ASP A 495 4.78 26.57 -2.34
N TYR A 496 4.75 25.26 -2.28
CA TYR A 496 3.60 24.47 -2.70
C TYR A 496 2.43 24.59 -1.70
N HIS A 497 2.69 25.04 -0.47
CA HIS A 497 1.62 25.30 0.51
C HIS A 497 0.71 26.47 0.10
N ASP A 498 1.14 27.31 -0.82
CA ASP A 498 0.37 28.43 -1.36
C ASP A 498 -0.54 28.02 -2.54
N VAL A 499 -0.50 26.75 -2.95
CA VAL A 499 -1.22 26.23 -4.12
C VAL A 499 -2.25 25.18 -3.72
N GLY A 500 -3.46 25.28 -4.26
CA GLY A 500 -4.56 24.35 -3.98
C GLY A 500 -4.87 24.27 -2.48
N ASP A 501 -4.91 23.06 -1.96
CA ASP A 501 -5.08 22.81 -0.53
C ASP A 501 -3.74 22.77 0.25
N GLY A 502 -2.63 23.09 -0.42
CA GLY A 502 -1.31 23.22 0.21
C GLY A 502 -0.62 21.91 0.52
N GLN A 503 -1.02 20.80 -0.10
CA GLN A 503 -0.45 19.48 0.17
C GLN A 503 0.60 19.04 -0.87
N GLY A 504 0.81 19.80 -1.95
CA GLY A 504 1.86 19.56 -2.95
C GLY A 504 1.39 18.98 -4.27
N GLY A 505 0.09 18.87 -4.49
CA GLY A 505 -0.49 18.42 -5.75
C GLY A 505 -1.95 18.00 -5.61
N SER A 506 -2.65 17.87 -6.72
CA SER A 506 -4.07 17.51 -6.74
C SER A 506 -4.39 16.18 -6.06
N ARG A 507 -3.47 15.24 -6.06
CA ARG A 507 -3.67 13.96 -5.38
C ARG A 507 -3.31 14.00 -3.92
N GLU A 508 -2.34 14.80 -3.55
CA GLU A 508 -1.99 15.09 -2.17
C GLU A 508 -3.12 15.84 -1.46
N ASP A 509 -3.74 16.79 -2.14
CA ASP A 509 -4.94 17.48 -1.65
C ASP A 509 -6.12 16.53 -1.43
N SER A 510 -6.12 15.40 -2.15
CA SER A 510 -7.11 14.31 -2.01
C SER A 510 -6.69 13.22 -1.02
N GLY A 511 -5.68 13.45 -0.17
CA GLY A 511 -5.29 12.53 0.92
C GLY A 511 -4.05 11.67 0.67
N LEU A 512 -3.36 11.80 -0.48
CA LEU A 512 -2.03 11.23 -0.66
C LEU A 512 -0.98 12.09 0.02
N GLN A 513 0.17 11.51 0.30
CA GLN A 513 1.27 12.24 0.92
C GLN A 513 2.28 12.65 -0.16
N HIS A 514 2.71 13.91 -0.14
CA HIS A 514 3.68 14.45 -1.10
C HIS A 514 4.98 13.63 -1.13
N PHE A 515 5.45 13.16 0.03
CA PHE A 515 6.64 12.32 0.12
C PHE A 515 6.41 10.84 -0.22
N ASP A 516 5.17 10.35 -0.25
CA ASP A 516 4.86 9.02 -0.78
C ASP A 516 5.08 8.93 -2.30
N ALA A 517 5.16 10.08 -2.96
CA ALA A 517 5.50 10.18 -4.36
C ALA A 517 6.94 9.79 -4.63
N ARG A 518 7.84 10.12 -3.70
CA ARG A 518 9.21 9.58 -3.73
C ARG A 518 9.16 8.13 -3.34
N ALA A 519 8.89 7.48 -4.27
CA ALA A 519 8.90 6.10 -4.07
C ALA A 519 10.34 5.63 -3.92
#